data_f20ee91a4fbd897ec855e1f4c6e096ff
#
_entry.id   f20ee91a4fbd897ec855e1f4c6e096ff
#
_cell.length_a   1.000
_cell.length_b   1.000
_cell.length_c   1.000
_cell.angle_alpha   90.00
_cell.angle_beta   90.00
_cell.angle_gamma   90.00
#
_symmetry.space_group_name_H-M   'P 1'
#
loop_
_entity.id
_entity.type
_entity.pdbx_description
1 polymer ?
#
loop_
_entity_poly.entity_id
_entity_poly.type
_entity_poly.pdbx_seq_one_letter_code
_entity_poly.pdbx_strand_id
1 'polypeptide(L)'
;MHKRQPSICVVGGGFTGVAAAIACLERLREPFRLILVEPSAWLGRGVAFGGHYPLHLLNVRTRDLSIRLSQPGDFLNWVFHQLDQGENNAGLHEGLAHTFLPRQLFGEYVRQRFFEAVEHRKDVELDVVKAVATTCLPDQGRFRIHFDRADPVRADVAILATAYGLEGPSRTGALAPFSDLTSEQLAKAKSIVLIGSGLTMVDVLLKARRDGFLGTAIVISPHGQLPRPHAPKGVVPQDIGLPRFKRVSVLMAAVRIACDAAEAHGTPWQAILNGLRSSLRDIWQGLAVEEQARFLRHVRPFWNAHRNRLPLEVHGRLRSEFDDGRAILLRGRVTEVGRTREGFRLTLRRPGSEKAEVMETDLAFDCSAHRPDLGSPLIKSLLRQGLARSDPHHLGVAVKPNGQVVGRGNAATPKLFALGPLCQGSLWEITSVPEIVRQVDAAATSIREICESTEERVSRAAIAGRGVRG
;
A
#
# COMPACT_ATOMS: atom_id res chain seq x y z
N MET A 1 30.20 -0.71 32.22
CA MET A 1 29.11 -1.46 31.61
C MET A 1 28.76 -0.75 30.29
N HIS A 2 28.97 -1.41 29.16
CA HIS A 2 28.52 -0.84 27.87
C HIS A 2 27.00 -0.66 27.90
N LYS A 3 26.55 0.56 27.63
CA LYS A 3 25.12 0.89 27.50
C LYS A 3 24.54 0.04 26.37
N ARG A 4 23.56 -0.82 26.65
CA ARG A 4 22.95 -1.66 25.62
C ARG A 4 22.20 -0.77 24.61
N GLN A 5 22.57 -0.86 23.36
CA GLN A 5 21.88 -0.15 22.28
C GLN A 5 20.43 -0.67 22.11
N PRO A 6 19.44 0.22 21.94
CA PRO A 6 18.09 -0.19 21.59
C PRO A 6 18.08 -0.88 20.22
N SER A 7 17.15 -1.82 20.03
CA SER A 7 17.00 -2.56 18.78
C SER A 7 15.59 -2.42 18.21
N ILE A 8 15.51 -2.14 16.92
CA ILE A 8 14.27 -1.94 16.17
C ILE A 8 14.22 -3.01 15.08
N CYS A 9 13.17 -3.83 15.10
CA CYS A 9 12.94 -4.83 14.06
C CYS A 9 11.80 -4.39 13.15
N VAL A 10 12.08 -4.23 11.86
CA VAL A 10 11.12 -3.92 10.81
C VAL A 10 10.81 -5.20 10.04
N VAL A 11 9.58 -5.69 10.12
CA VAL A 11 9.12 -6.88 9.42
C VAL A 11 8.44 -6.50 8.11
N GLY A 12 9.10 -6.79 7.00
CA GLY A 12 8.76 -6.41 5.64
C GLY A 12 9.69 -5.34 5.10
N GLY A 13 10.50 -5.67 4.09
CA GLY A 13 11.47 -4.78 3.43
C GLY A 13 10.95 -4.14 2.14
N GLY A 14 9.63 -4.13 1.92
CA GLY A 14 9.00 -3.38 0.83
C GLY A 14 9.04 -1.87 1.09
N PHE A 15 8.33 -1.08 0.27
CA PHE A 15 8.29 0.39 0.39
C PHE A 15 8.05 0.88 1.82
N THR A 16 6.99 0.39 2.47
CA THR A 16 6.59 0.84 3.81
C THR A 16 7.68 0.57 4.86
N GLY A 17 8.28 -0.63 4.83
CA GLY A 17 9.32 -0.99 5.80
C GLY A 17 10.61 -0.23 5.58
N VAL A 18 11.02 -0.04 4.33
CA VAL A 18 12.20 0.78 4.01
C VAL A 18 11.99 2.25 4.36
N ALA A 19 10.80 2.79 4.10
CA ALA A 19 10.46 4.14 4.54
C ALA A 19 10.52 4.29 6.07
N ALA A 20 10.03 3.28 6.82
CA ALA A 20 10.13 3.26 8.28
C ALA A 20 11.58 3.17 8.76
N ALA A 21 12.41 2.36 8.09
CA ALA A 21 13.83 2.26 8.40
C ALA A 21 14.56 3.58 8.18
N ILE A 22 14.34 4.25 7.04
CA ILE A 22 14.91 5.59 6.74
C ILE A 22 14.47 6.60 7.81
N ALA A 23 13.19 6.65 8.14
CA ALA A 23 12.68 7.58 9.13
C ALA A 23 13.28 7.34 10.53
N CYS A 24 13.51 6.08 10.92
CA CYS A 24 14.24 5.75 12.15
C CYS A 24 15.70 6.21 12.08
N LEU A 25 16.41 5.95 10.96
CA LEU A 25 17.80 6.38 10.76
C LEU A 25 17.95 7.91 10.85
N GLU A 26 17.00 8.66 10.30
CA GLU A 26 17.04 10.13 10.28
C GLU A 26 16.61 10.77 11.61
N ARG A 27 15.66 10.13 12.35
CA ARG A 27 15.07 10.75 13.55
C ARG A 27 15.67 10.34 14.87
N LEU A 28 16.19 9.11 14.99
CA LEU A 28 16.86 8.66 16.21
C LEU A 28 18.29 9.21 16.25
N ARG A 29 18.64 9.90 17.32
CA ARG A 29 19.96 10.53 17.48
C ARG A 29 21.01 9.56 17.98
N GLU A 30 20.61 8.70 18.92
CA GLU A 30 21.50 7.74 19.56
C GLU A 30 21.73 6.51 18.68
N PRO A 31 22.87 5.82 18.84
CA PRO A 31 23.14 4.56 18.17
C PRO A 31 22.09 3.49 18.52
N PHE A 32 21.67 2.73 17.52
CA PHE A 32 20.74 1.62 17.69
C PHE A 32 21.03 0.49 16.70
N ARG A 33 20.43 -0.67 16.94
CA ARG A 33 20.48 -1.80 16.01
C ARG A 33 19.19 -1.83 15.18
N LEU A 34 19.33 -1.77 13.86
CA LEU A 34 18.23 -1.88 12.91
C LEU A 34 18.21 -3.29 12.30
N ILE A 35 17.14 -4.03 12.53
CA ILE A 35 16.93 -5.37 11.98
C ILE A 35 15.82 -5.27 10.92
N LEU A 36 16.17 -5.49 9.65
CA LEU A 36 15.23 -5.45 8.53
C LEU A 36 14.97 -6.86 8.03
N VAL A 37 13.72 -7.31 8.12
CA VAL A 37 13.30 -8.67 7.74
C VAL A 37 12.62 -8.65 6.38
N GLU A 38 13.24 -9.30 5.37
CA GLU A 38 12.69 -9.36 4.00
C GLU A 38 13.13 -10.66 3.32
N PRO A 39 12.19 -11.53 2.90
CA PRO A 39 12.54 -12.79 2.25
C PRO A 39 13.14 -12.61 0.85
N SER A 40 12.81 -11.52 0.14
CA SER A 40 13.32 -11.26 -1.20
C SER A 40 14.70 -10.59 -1.18
N ALA A 41 15.38 -10.61 -2.32
CA ALA A 41 16.68 -9.94 -2.49
C ALA A 41 16.53 -8.41 -2.70
N TRP A 42 15.32 -7.90 -2.87
CA TRP A 42 15.07 -6.54 -3.34
C TRP A 42 14.41 -5.66 -2.28
N LEU A 43 15.23 -4.94 -1.52
CA LEU A 43 14.74 -3.95 -0.57
C LEU A 43 14.12 -2.73 -1.26
N GLY A 44 13.07 -2.17 -0.65
CA GLY A 44 12.37 -0.96 -1.10
C GLY A 44 11.30 -1.18 -2.17
N ARG A 45 11.35 -2.28 -2.91
CA ARG A 45 10.43 -2.54 -4.02
C ARG A 45 9.10 -3.14 -3.55
N GLY A 46 9.15 -4.24 -2.82
CA GLY A 46 7.95 -5.02 -2.50
C GLY A 46 7.14 -5.38 -3.75
N VAL A 47 5.89 -5.78 -3.57
CA VAL A 47 4.99 -6.13 -4.68
C VAL A 47 4.63 -4.90 -5.54
N ALA A 48 4.51 -3.73 -4.95
CA ALA A 48 4.02 -2.53 -5.64
C ALA A 48 5.02 -1.95 -6.65
N PHE A 49 6.32 -2.09 -6.39
CA PHE A 49 7.39 -1.47 -7.19
C PHE A 49 8.43 -2.50 -7.69
N GLY A 50 8.17 -3.81 -7.46
CA GLY A 50 9.08 -4.91 -7.81
C GLY A 50 8.93 -5.43 -9.25
N GLY A 51 7.87 -5.08 -9.95
CA GLY A 51 7.59 -5.59 -11.29
C GLY A 51 8.62 -5.12 -12.33
N HIS A 52 9.13 -6.08 -13.12
CA HIS A 52 10.07 -5.79 -14.22
C HIS A 52 9.41 -5.25 -15.49
N TYR A 53 8.23 -4.61 -15.35
CA TYR A 53 7.42 -4.23 -16.47
C TYR A 53 7.42 -2.72 -16.71
N PRO A 54 8.13 -2.21 -17.74
CA PRO A 54 8.29 -0.78 -17.98
C PRO A 54 6.98 -0.02 -18.21
N LEU A 55 5.90 -0.74 -18.59
CA LEU A 55 4.58 -0.14 -18.84
C LEU A 55 3.72 0.01 -17.58
N HIS A 56 4.13 -0.58 -16.45
CA HIS A 56 3.42 -0.36 -15.20
C HIS A 56 3.80 1.01 -14.64
N LEU A 57 3.06 2.02 -15.05
CA LEU A 57 3.27 3.38 -14.61
C LEU A 57 2.76 3.57 -13.17
N LEU A 58 3.40 4.51 -12.49
CA LEU A 58 2.86 5.10 -11.27
C LEU A 58 1.50 5.74 -11.57
N ASN A 59 0.60 5.67 -10.62
CA ASN A 59 -0.69 6.36 -10.68
C ASN A 59 -0.69 7.69 -9.90
N VAL A 60 0.50 8.20 -9.60
CA VAL A 60 0.77 9.49 -8.95
C VAL A 60 1.85 10.19 -9.76
N ARG A 61 1.74 11.50 -9.91
CA ARG A 61 2.73 12.30 -10.66
C ARG A 61 4.07 12.30 -9.94
N THR A 62 5.14 12.45 -10.71
CA THR A 62 6.51 12.43 -10.19
C THR A 62 6.73 13.43 -9.07
N ARG A 63 6.22 14.67 -9.21
CA ARG A 63 6.33 15.72 -8.21
C ARG A 63 5.62 15.44 -6.88
N ASP A 64 4.62 14.55 -6.89
CA ASP A 64 3.78 14.26 -5.72
C ASP A 64 4.32 13.05 -4.93
N LEU A 65 5.50 12.56 -5.28
CA LEU A 65 6.13 11.39 -4.69
C LEU A 65 7.44 11.74 -3.97
N SER A 66 7.56 11.26 -2.77
CA SER A 66 8.80 11.29 -1.98
C SER A 66 8.75 10.20 -0.91
N ILE A 67 9.91 9.68 -0.52
CA ILE A 67 10.05 8.82 0.64
C ILE A 67 10.25 9.63 1.94
N ARG A 68 10.49 10.94 1.82
CA ARG A 68 10.72 11.88 2.93
C ARG A 68 9.61 12.91 3.01
N LEU A 69 8.98 13.02 4.16
CA LEU A 69 7.95 14.06 4.37
C LEU A 69 8.51 15.48 4.29
N SER A 70 9.75 15.66 4.77
CA SER A 70 10.46 16.95 4.76
C SER A 70 10.93 17.41 3.37
N GLN A 71 10.93 16.52 2.38
CA GLN A 71 11.43 16.77 1.02
C GLN A 71 10.44 16.30 -0.03
N PRO A 72 9.29 16.97 -0.20
CA PRO A 72 8.19 16.47 -1.06
C PRO A 72 8.57 16.32 -2.53
N GLY A 73 9.56 17.04 -3.04
CA GLY A 73 10.09 16.93 -4.41
C GLY A 73 11.26 15.96 -4.61
N ASP A 74 11.65 15.20 -3.59
CA ASP A 74 12.88 14.41 -3.63
C ASP A 74 12.94 13.39 -4.79
N PHE A 75 11.83 12.72 -5.10
CA PHE A 75 11.80 11.80 -6.24
C PHE A 75 11.97 12.51 -7.59
N LEU A 76 11.33 13.66 -7.77
CA LEU A 76 11.48 14.48 -8.99
C LEU A 76 12.94 14.91 -9.16
N ASN A 77 13.56 15.43 -8.11
CA ASN A 77 14.95 15.85 -8.12
C ASN A 77 15.89 14.68 -8.41
N TRP A 78 15.62 13.51 -7.78
CA TRP A 78 16.40 12.31 -8.04
C TRP A 78 16.33 11.88 -9.50
N VAL A 79 15.13 11.83 -10.11
CA VAL A 79 14.97 11.50 -11.54
C VAL A 79 15.69 12.50 -12.42
N PHE A 80 15.56 13.78 -12.12
CA PHE A 80 16.22 14.84 -12.89
C PHE A 80 17.75 14.66 -12.90
N HIS A 81 18.35 14.37 -11.74
CA HIS A 81 19.78 14.10 -11.64
C HIS A 81 20.22 12.81 -12.35
N GLN A 82 19.38 11.77 -12.44
CA GLN A 82 19.71 10.55 -13.18
C GLN A 82 19.78 10.77 -14.69
N LEU A 83 19.17 11.81 -15.22
CA LEU A 83 19.19 12.13 -16.64
C LEU A 83 20.44 12.90 -17.08
N ASP A 84 21.36 13.20 -16.14
CA ASP A 84 22.64 13.92 -16.36
C ASP A 84 22.49 15.18 -17.25
N GLN A 85 21.38 15.88 -17.10
CA GLN A 85 21.13 17.11 -17.85
C GLN A 85 21.71 18.29 -17.06
N GLY A 86 22.64 19.01 -17.68
CA GLY A 86 23.31 20.17 -17.09
C GLY A 86 22.34 21.18 -16.46
N GLU A 87 22.84 21.99 -15.57
CA GLU A 87 22.15 22.80 -14.55
C GLU A 87 21.00 23.71 -15.01
N ASN A 88 20.68 23.80 -16.31
CA ASN A 88 19.78 24.83 -16.86
C ASN A 88 18.59 24.29 -17.68
N ASN A 89 18.01 23.15 -17.35
CA ASN A 89 16.85 22.65 -18.09
C ASN A 89 15.54 22.70 -17.27
N ALA A 90 15.14 23.92 -16.86
CA ALA A 90 13.89 24.17 -16.10
C ALA A 90 12.65 23.61 -16.83
N GLY A 91 12.63 23.65 -18.17
CA GLY A 91 11.54 23.10 -18.96
C GLY A 91 11.44 21.58 -18.88
N LEU A 92 12.56 20.88 -18.81
CA LEU A 92 12.57 19.42 -18.61
C LEU A 92 12.11 19.07 -17.20
N HIS A 93 12.57 19.78 -16.17
CA HIS A 93 12.17 19.56 -14.79
C HIS A 93 10.65 19.74 -14.62
N GLU A 94 10.09 20.83 -15.16
CA GLU A 94 8.64 21.07 -15.14
C GLU A 94 7.87 20.01 -15.93
N GLY A 95 8.39 19.56 -17.08
CA GLY A 95 7.84 18.45 -17.85
C GLY A 95 7.78 17.18 -17.03
N LEU A 96 8.89 16.79 -16.40
CA LEU A 96 9.00 15.60 -15.54
C LEU A 96 8.07 15.67 -14.33
N ALA A 97 7.88 16.83 -13.74
CA ALA A 97 7.01 17.04 -12.59
C ALA A 97 5.57 16.54 -12.86
N HIS A 98 5.11 16.64 -14.09
CA HIS A 98 3.76 16.27 -14.50
C HIS A 98 3.63 14.86 -15.09
N THR A 99 4.74 14.14 -15.28
CA THR A 99 4.74 12.78 -15.85
C THR A 99 4.38 11.71 -14.84
N PHE A 100 4.04 10.53 -15.36
CA PHE A 100 3.86 9.28 -14.62
C PHE A 100 4.95 8.32 -15.06
N LEU A 101 5.88 8.03 -14.18
CA LEU A 101 7.05 7.22 -14.49
C LEU A 101 6.81 5.73 -14.20
N PRO A 102 7.65 4.82 -14.74
CA PRO A 102 7.59 3.41 -14.41
C PRO A 102 7.73 3.16 -12.90
N ARG A 103 6.93 2.23 -12.36
CA ARG A 103 6.97 1.86 -10.93
C ARG A 103 8.34 1.36 -10.48
N GLN A 104 9.06 0.67 -11.35
CA GLN A 104 10.40 0.16 -11.09
C GLN A 104 11.36 1.30 -10.73
N LEU A 105 11.30 2.42 -11.45
CA LEU A 105 12.17 3.57 -11.20
C LEU A 105 11.97 4.14 -9.79
N PHE A 106 10.73 4.17 -9.32
CA PHE A 106 10.45 4.57 -7.94
C PHE A 106 11.03 3.57 -6.92
N GLY A 107 10.98 2.28 -7.23
CA GLY A 107 11.61 1.24 -6.40
C GLY A 107 13.14 1.38 -6.32
N GLU A 108 13.79 1.79 -7.40
CA GLU A 108 15.23 2.09 -7.45
C GLU A 108 15.59 3.32 -6.60
N TYR A 109 14.82 4.40 -6.75
CA TYR A 109 14.93 5.58 -5.91
C TYR A 109 14.83 5.24 -4.41
N VAL A 110 13.79 4.49 -4.00
CA VAL A 110 13.58 4.08 -2.61
C VAL A 110 14.78 3.30 -2.08
N ARG A 111 15.30 2.36 -2.88
CA ARG A 111 16.46 1.55 -2.53
C ARG A 111 17.71 2.41 -2.36
N GLN A 112 17.97 3.33 -3.28
CA GLN A 112 19.13 4.21 -3.20
C GLN A 112 19.06 5.10 -1.96
N ARG A 113 17.91 5.73 -1.69
CA ARG A 113 17.73 6.57 -0.49
C ARG A 113 17.91 5.80 0.82
N PHE A 114 17.59 4.50 0.82
CA PHE A 114 17.84 3.65 1.99
C PHE A 114 19.35 3.47 2.25
N PHE A 115 20.11 3.12 1.22
CA PHE A 115 21.56 2.92 1.39
C PHE A 115 22.27 4.24 1.74
N GLU A 116 21.88 5.35 1.16
CA GLU A 116 22.39 6.67 1.53
C GLU A 116 22.11 6.97 3.03
N ALA A 117 20.90 6.69 3.52
CA ALA A 117 20.57 6.88 4.92
C ALA A 117 21.41 5.99 5.86
N VAL A 118 21.70 4.74 5.45
CA VAL A 118 22.58 3.82 6.20
C VAL A 118 24.01 4.34 6.20
N GLU A 119 24.53 4.81 5.08
CA GLU A 119 25.89 5.35 4.97
C GLU A 119 26.12 6.59 5.85
N HIS A 120 25.09 7.41 6.06
CA HIS A 120 25.14 8.56 6.95
C HIS A 120 25.07 8.19 8.45
N ARG A 121 24.71 6.95 8.79
CA ARG A 121 24.53 6.46 10.17
C ARG A 121 25.43 5.25 10.45
N LYS A 122 26.76 5.47 10.34
CA LYS A 122 27.78 4.45 10.65
C LYS A 122 27.78 3.98 12.10
N ASP A 123 27.12 4.71 12.97
CA ASP A 123 26.89 4.38 14.38
C ASP A 123 25.73 3.38 14.58
N VAL A 124 24.96 3.07 13.52
CA VAL A 124 23.84 2.13 13.55
C VAL A 124 24.28 0.79 12.96
N GLU A 125 24.05 -0.29 13.73
CA GLU A 125 24.25 -1.66 13.26
C GLU A 125 23.04 -2.10 12.42
N LEU A 126 23.27 -2.45 11.14
CA LEU A 126 22.23 -2.96 10.23
C LEU A 126 22.32 -4.47 10.05
N ASP A 127 21.25 -5.17 10.39
CA ASP A 127 21.05 -6.59 10.05
C ASP A 127 19.94 -6.76 9.04
N VAL A 128 20.18 -7.50 7.97
CA VAL A 128 19.15 -7.90 7.02
C VAL A 128 18.89 -9.40 7.14
N VAL A 129 17.70 -9.76 7.64
CA VAL A 129 17.28 -11.16 7.81
C VAL A 129 16.46 -11.59 6.60
N LYS A 130 17.04 -12.50 5.80
CA LYS A 130 16.37 -13.07 4.59
C LYS A 130 15.47 -14.25 4.97
N ALA A 131 14.37 -13.94 5.65
CA ALA A 131 13.41 -14.95 6.12
C ALA A 131 12.00 -14.36 6.25
N VAL A 132 11.01 -15.25 6.45
CA VAL A 132 9.63 -14.88 6.74
C VAL A 132 9.41 -14.91 8.24
N ALA A 133 8.97 -13.79 8.83
CA ALA A 133 8.59 -13.77 10.24
C ALA A 133 7.31 -14.57 10.46
N THR A 134 7.33 -15.50 11.41
CA THR A 134 6.22 -16.43 11.70
C THR A 134 5.51 -16.12 13.01
N THR A 135 6.25 -15.66 14.03
CA THR A 135 5.66 -15.24 15.32
C THR A 135 6.38 -14.03 15.88
N CYS A 136 5.67 -13.25 16.71
CA CYS A 136 6.23 -12.16 17.49
C CYS A 136 5.68 -12.31 18.91
N LEU A 137 6.57 -12.62 19.88
CA LEU A 137 6.22 -12.96 21.24
C LEU A 137 6.79 -11.92 22.23
N PRO A 138 6.06 -11.56 23.30
CA PRO A 138 6.63 -10.76 24.39
C PRO A 138 7.78 -11.53 25.06
N ASP A 139 8.88 -10.85 25.34
CA ASP A 139 10.04 -11.42 25.99
C ASP A 139 10.74 -10.38 26.87
N GLN A 140 10.43 -10.37 28.16
CA GLN A 140 11.03 -9.48 29.17
C GLN A 140 11.00 -7.98 28.79
N GLY A 141 9.83 -7.48 28.35
CA GLY A 141 9.63 -6.07 27.94
C GLY A 141 10.16 -5.75 26.53
N ARG A 142 10.55 -6.77 25.78
CA ARG A 142 10.97 -6.76 24.37
C ARG A 142 10.06 -7.69 23.56
N PHE A 143 10.37 -7.82 22.28
CA PHE A 143 9.77 -8.81 21.40
C PHE A 143 10.81 -9.83 20.95
N ARG A 144 10.44 -11.12 20.95
CA ARG A 144 11.16 -12.18 20.27
C ARG A 144 10.44 -12.51 18.97
N ILE A 145 11.09 -12.28 17.84
CA ILE A 145 10.56 -12.54 16.51
C ILE A 145 11.19 -13.84 16.00
N HIS A 146 10.34 -14.80 15.62
CA HIS A 146 10.76 -16.08 15.03
C HIS A 146 10.53 -16.07 13.53
N PHE A 147 11.32 -16.83 12.82
CA PHE A 147 11.33 -16.95 11.37
C PHE A 147 11.14 -18.40 10.91
N ASP A 148 10.87 -18.57 9.61
CA ASP A 148 10.79 -19.88 8.98
C ASP A 148 12.14 -20.59 8.83
N ARG A 149 13.23 -19.80 8.63
CA ARG A 149 14.56 -20.32 8.28
C ARG A 149 15.72 -19.47 8.80
N ALA A 150 15.54 -18.74 9.87
CA ALA A 150 16.60 -18.00 10.53
C ALA A 150 16.43 -18.08 12.05
N ASP A 151 17.50 -17.81 12.79
CA ASP A 151 17.47 -17.76 14.25
C ASP A 151 16.60 -16.61 14.75
N PRO A 152 15.86 -16.81 15.86
CA PRO A 152 15.02 -15.76 16.41
C PRO A 152 15.84 -14.53 16.83
N VAL A 153 15.28 -13.34 16.57
CA VAL A 153 15.86 -12.08 17.03
C VAL A 153 15.07 -11.47 18.17
N ARG A 154 15.74 -10.70 19.01
CA ARG A 154 15.12 -9.87 20.06
C ARG A 154 15.17 -8.41 19.66
N ALA A 155 14.03 -7.70 19.77
CA ALA A 155 13.93 -6.29 19.48
C ALA A 155 13.19 -5.53 20.59
N ASP A 156 13.61 -4.30 20.85
CA ASP A 156 12.95 -3.42 21.80
C ASP A 156 11.67 -2.83 21.20
N VAL A 157 11.68 -2.59 19.89
CA VAL A 157 10.54 -2.11 19.10
C VAL A 157 10.34 -3.05 17.92
N ALA A 158 9.09 -3.40 17.64
CA ALA A 158 8.73 -4.15 16.43
C ALA A 158 7.78 -3.33 15.54
N ILE A 159 8.09 -3.28 14.24
CA ILE A 159 7.32 -2.57 13.22
C ILE A 159 6.84 -3.59 12.18
N LEU A 160 5.53 -3.73 12.02
CA LEU A 160 4.91 -4.62 11.04
C LEU A 160 4.61 -3.82 9.77
N ALA A 161 5.39 -4.03 8.72
CA ALA A 161 5.26 -3.40 7.41
C ALA A 161 4.95 -4.45 6.31
N THR A 162 4.13 -5.46 6.65
CA THR A 162 3.86 -6.64 5.82
C THR A 162 2.84 -6.40 4.72
N ALA A 163 2.37 -5.18 4.54
CA ALA A 163 1.39 -4.79 3.51
C ALA A 163 0.16 -5.72 3.49
N TYR A 164 -0.03 -6.42 2.37
CA TYR A 164 -1.12 -7.39 2.20
C TYR A 164 -0.73 -8.83 2.55
N GLY A 165 0.48 -9.06 3.01
CA GLY A 165 1.06 -10.37 3.26
C GLY A 165 2.00 -10.81 2.13
N LEU A 166 2.41 -12.07 2.16
CA LEU A 166 3.17 -12.69 1.07
C LEU A 166 2.25 -12.97 -0.12
N GLU A 167 2.82 -12.94 -1.32
CA GLU A 167 2.11 -13.44 -2.49
C GLU A 167 1.80 -14.92 -2.28
N GLY A 168 0.53 -15.21 -2.24
CA GLY A 168 -0.01 -16.58 -2.14
C GLY A 168 -0.80 -16.95 -3.39
N PRO A 169 -1.23 -18.19 -3.50
CA PRO A 169 -2.15 -18.59 -4.57
C PRO A 169 -3.40 -17.70 -4.52
N SER A 170 -3.93 -17.39 -5.71
CA SER A 170 -5.15 -16.63 -5.85
C SER A 170 -6.28 -17.22 -5.00
N ARG A 171 -7.00 -16.36 -4.30
CA ARG A 171 -8.17 -16.77 -3.47
C ARG A 171 -9.32 -17.32 -4.28
N THR A 172 -9.36 -16.98 -5.56
CA THR A 172 -10.42 -17.42 -6.47
C THR A 172 -10.10 -18.73 -7.18
N GLY A 173 -8.86 -19.20 -7.18
CA GLY A 173 -8.39 -20.34 -7.99
C GLY A 173 -7.93 -19.91 -9.41
N ALA A 174 -8.08 -18.66 -9.79
CA ALA A 174 -7.52 -18.09 -11.02
C ALA A 174 -6.00 -17.88 -10.90
N LEU A 175 -5.33 -17.48 -11.97
CA LEU A 175 -3.93 -17.09 -11.96
C LEU A 175 -3.73 -15.81 -11.15
N ALA A 176 -2.57 -15.66 -10.51
CA ALA A 176 -2.16 -14.39 -9.93
C ALA A 176 -2.00 -13.33 -11.05
N PRO A 177 -2.19 -12.03 -10.75
CA PRO A 177 -2.20 -10.98 -11.78
C PRO A 177 -0.93 -10.94 -12.65
N PHE A 178 0.22 -11.23 -12.04
CA PHE A 178 1.53 -11.14 -12.70
C PHE A 178 2.21 -12.51 -12.81
N SER A 179 1.41 -13.59 -12.94
CA SER A 179 1.93 -14.93 -13.21
C SER A 179 2.83 -14.92 -14.46
N ASP A 180 3.92 -15.68 -14.37
CA ASP A 180 4.86 -15.84 -15.48
C ASP A 180 4.22 -16.70 -16.58
N LEU A 181 3.68 -16.03 -17.60
CA LEU A 181 3.20 -16.66 -18.83
C LEU A 181 4.14 -16.30 -19.97
N THR A 182 4.42 -17.27 -20.83
CA THR A 182 5.21 -17.02 -22.04
C THR A 182 4.38 -16.27 -23.08
N SER A 183 5.06 -15.53 -23.96
CA SER A 183 4.39 -14.88 -25.10
C SER A 183 3.66 -15.89 -26.00
N GLU A 184 4.16 -17.12 -26.09
CA GLU A 184 3.51 -18.20 -26.83
C GLU A 184 2.17 -18.63 -26.20
N GLN A 185 2.13 -18.75 -24.87
CA GLN A 185 0.87 -19.05 -24.15
C GLN A 185 -0.17 -17.95 -24.33
N LEU A 186 0.27 -16.70 -24.28
CA LEU A 186 -0.60 -15.54 -24.49
C LEU A 186 -1.07 -15.42 -25.94
N ALA A 187 -0.21 -15.67 -26.92
CA ALA A 187 -0.56 -15.62 -28.34
C ALA A 187 -1.54 -16.74 -28.76
N LYS A 188 -1.49 -17.90 -28.11
CA LYS A 188 -2.42 -19.02 -28.36
C LYS A 188 -3.80 -18.81 -27.71
N ALA A 189 -3.88 -18.00 -26.66
CA ALA A 189 -5.13 -17.78 -25.94
C ALA A 189 -6.13 -16.99 -26.81
N LYS A 190 -7.33 -17.53 -26.97
CA LYS A 190 -8.46 -16.87 -27.69
C LYS A 190 -9.25 -15.97 -26.76
N SER A 191 -9.26 -16.26 -25.47
CA SER A 191 -9.96 -15.48 -24.46
C SER A 191 -9.21 -15.45 -23.15
N ILE A 192 -9.32 -14.29 -22.45
CA ILE A 192 -8.87 -14.14 -21.04
C ILE A 192 -10.00 -13.54 -20.21
N VAL A 193 -10.15 -14.02 -18.98
CA VAL A 193 -11.04 -13.41 -17.98
C VAL A 193 -10.22 -12.69 -16.94
N LEU A 194 -10.58 -11.44 -16.67
CA LEU A 194 -9.99 -10.57 -15.66
C LEU A 194 -11.02 -10.32 -14.54
N ILE A 195 -10.79 -10.93 -13.37
CA ILE A 195 -11.70 -10.83 -12.22
C ILE A 195 -11.36 -9.57 -11.43
N GLY A 196 -12.18 -8.53 -11.53
CA GLY A 196 -11.91 -7.19 -10.99
C GLY A 196 -11.65 -6.19 -12.11
N SER A 197 -11.99 -4.92 -11.87
CA SER A 197 -11.93 -3.84 -12.86
C SER A 197 -11.07 -2.64 -12.39
N GLY A 198 -10.17 -2.85 -11.44
CA GLY A 198 -9.26 -1.83 -10.90
C GLY A 198 -7.97 -1.67 -11.71
N LEU A 199 -7.00 -0.94 -11.16
CA LEU A 199 -5.70 -0.69 -11.80
C LEU A 199 -4.94 -1.98 -12.14
N THR A 200 -5.02 -3.00 -11.28
CA THR A 200 -4.40 -4.31 -11.54
C THR A 200 -4.90 -4.95 -12.83
N MET A 201 -6.22 -4.86 -13.09
CA MET A 201 -6.81 -5.35 -14.34
C MET A 201 -6.21 -4.62 -15.54
N VAL A 202 -6.08 -3.30 -15.46
CA VAL A 202 -5.49 -2.49 -16.54
C VAL A 202 -4.03 -2.92 -16.80
N ASP A 203 -3.25 -3.05 -15.75
CA ASP A 203 -1.85 -3.50 -15.84
C ASP A 203 -1.75 -4.89 -16.51
N VAL A 204 -2.58 -5.85 -16.10
CA VAL A 204 -2.61 -7.22 -16.66
C VAL A 204 -3.05 -7.21 -18.12
N LEU A 205 -4.11 -6.48 -18.46
CA LEU A 205 -4.62 -6.39 -19.83
C LEU A 205 -3.57 -5.80 -20.78
N LEU A 206 -3.01 -4.65 -20.42
CA LEU A 206 -2.02 -3.98 -21.28
C LEU A 206 -0.73 -4.78 -21.40
N LYS A 207 -0.32 -5.48 -20.31
CA LYS A 207 0.77 -6.44 -20.36
C LYS A 207 0.46 -7.59 -21.32
N ALA A 208 -0.68 -8.24 -21.18
CA ALA A 208 -1.06 -9.35 -22.04
C ALA A 208 -1.07 -8.94 -23.53
N ARG A 209 -1.60 -7.75 -23.86
CA ARG A 209 -1.59 -7.21 -25.24
C ARG A 209 -0.18 -7.04 -25.80
N ARG A 210 0.70 -6.44 -25.02
CA ARG A 210 2.09 -6.26 -25.43
C ARG A 210 2.81 -7.59 -25.62
N ASP A 211 2.53 -8.57 -24.76
CA ASP A 211 3.18 -9.87 -24.79
C ASP A 211 2.54 -10.84 -25.80
N GLY A 212 1.67 -10.33 -26.70
CA GLY A 212 1.15 -11.04 -27.86
C GLY A 212 -0.27 -11.57 -27.78
N PHE A 213 -1.04 -11.27 -26.73
CA PHE A 213 -2.45 -11.65 -26.65
C PHE A 213 -3.31 -10.84 -27.62
N LEU A 214 -3.94 -11.51 -28.59
CA LEU A 214 -4.80 -10.92 -29.60
C LEU A 214 -6.30 -11.24 -29.41
N GLY A 215 -6.62 -12.18 -28.53
CA GLY A 215 -7.98 -12.65 -28.27
C GLY A 215 -8.88 -11.65 -27.53
N THR A 216 -10.06 -12.09 -27.14
CA THR A 216 -11.03 -11.26 -26.40
C THR A 216 -10.73 -11.26 -24.90
N ALA A 217 -10.64 -10.06 -24.30
CA ALA A 217 -10.54 -9.87 -22.87
C ALA A 217 -11.94 -9.65 -22.25
N ILE A 218 -12.29 -10.41 -21.20
CA ILE A 218 -13.57 -10.31 -20.51
C ILE A 218 -13.29 -9.83 -19.07
N VAL A 219 -13.65 -8.59 -18.79
CA VAL A 219 -13.50 -7.97 -17.46
C VAL A 219 -14.77 -8.19 -16.66
N ILE A 220 -14.68 -8.81 -15.48
CA ILE A 220 -15.86 -9.07 -14.64
C ILE A 220 -15.71 -8.35 -13.31
N SER A 221 -16.67 -7.50 -12.97
CA SER A 221 -16.71 -6.87 -11.64
C SER A 221 -18.15 -6.63 -11.15
N PRO A 222 -18.37 -6.63 -9.82
CA PRO A 222 -19.75 -6.51 -9.28
C PRO A 222 -20.46 -5.22 -9.67
N HIS A 223 -19.73 -4.15 -9.89
CA HIS A 223 -20.30 -2.82 -10.16
C HIS A 223 -20.02 -2.29 -11.57
N GLY A 224 -19.17 -2.93 -12.37
CA GLY A 224 -18.81 -2.51 -13.72
C GLY A 224 -18.13 -1.13 -13.76
N GLN A 225 -17.40 -0.74 -12.72
CA GLN A 225 -16.68 0.54 -12.66
C GLN A 225 -15.27 0.38 -13.18
N LEU A 226 -14.87 1.21 -14.14
CA LEU A 226 -13.49 1.32 -14.62
C LEU A 226 -12.80 2.54 -13.99
N PRO A 227 -11.45 2.49 -13.79
CA PRO A 227 -10.70 3.64 -13.30
C PRO A 227 -10.85 4.85 -14.20
N ARG A 228 -11.01 6.03 -13.60
CA ARG A 228 -11.14 7.31 -14.29
C ARG A 228 -9.76 7.89 -14.63
N PRO A 229 -9.65 8.82 -15.58
CA PRO A 229 -8.39 9.48 -15.90
C PRO A 229 -8.01 10.50 -14.86
N HIS A 230 -6.71 10.80 -14.79
CA HIS A 230 -6.22 11.99 -14.09
C HIS A 230 -6.71 13.26 -14.75
N ALA A 231 -6.75 14.34 -13.96
CA ALA A 231 -6.97 15.68 -14.46
C ALA A 231 -5.84 16.13 -15.39
N PRO A 232 -6.07 17.09 -16.28
CA PRO A 232 -5.03 17.78 -17.01
C PRO A 232 -3.96 18.42 -16.08
N LYS A 233 -2.86 18.89 -16.66
CA LYS A 233 -1.85 19.68 -15.94
C LYS A 233 -2.48 20.88 -15.21
N GLY A 234 -1.90 21.24 -14.05
CA GLY A 234 -2.25 22.48 -13.38
C GLY A 234 -3.49 22.44 -12.51
N VAL A 235 -4.12 21.27 -12.31
CA VAL A 235 -5.25 21.16 -11.37
C VAL A 235 -4.76 21.32 -9.93
N VAL A 236 -5.17 22.41 -9.29
CA VAL A 236 -4.89 22.70 -7.89
C VAL A 236 -5.94 22.01 -7.01
N PRO A 237 -5.54 21.28 -5.94
CA PRO A 237 -6.50 20.73 -5.00
C PRO A 237 -7.34 21.84 -4.36
N GLN A 238 -8.66 21.66 -4.31
CA GLN A 238 -9.59 22.58 -3.64
C GLN A 238 -10.08 21.95 -2.35
N ASP A 239 -9.77 22.58 -1.23
CA ASP A 239 -10.40 22.20 0.05
C ASP A 239 -11.80 22.81 0.09
N ILE A 240 -12.79 21.96 0.31
CA ILE A 240 -14.20 22.35 0.38
C ILE A 240 -14.70 22.49 1.82
N GLY A 241 -13.80 22.45 2.80
CA GLY A 241 -14.12 22.70 4.20
C GLY A 241 -15.24 21.80 4.73
N LEU A 242 -15.23 20.51 4.44
CA LEU A 242 -16.31 19.59 4.83
C LEU A 242 -16.48 19.55 6.36
N PRO A 243 -17.69 19.81 6.88
CA PRO A 243 -17.97 19.57 8.28
C PRO A 243 -17.92 18.08 8.61
N ARG A 244 -17.86 17.74 9.90
CA ARG A 244 -17.94 16.34 10.31
C ARG A 244 -19.34 15.78 10.06
N PHE A 245 -19.43 14.91 9.08
CA PHE A 245 -20.67 14.21 8.77
C PHE A 245 -20.82 12.94 9.60
N LYS A 246 -22.01 12.71 10.16
CA LYS A 246 -22.36 11.47 10.85
C LYS A 246 -22.83 10.36 9.90
N ARG A 247 -23.25 10.71 8.68
CA ARG A 247 -23.84 9.78 7.68
C ARG A 247 -23.10 9.86 6.36
N VAL A 248 -22.70 8.70 5.85
CA VAL A 248 -22.03 8.56 4.54
C VAL A 248 -22.87 9.12 3.40
N SER A 249 -24.20 8.94 3.43
CA SER A 249 -25.07 9.47 2.38
C SER A 249 -25.02 11.00 2.27
N VAL A 250 -24.97 11.70 3.41
CA VAL A 250 -24.88 13.17 3.46
C VAL A 250 -23.50 13.65 2.98
N LEU A 251 -22.43 12.96 3.45
CA LEU A 251 -21.06 13.21 2.97
C LEU A 251 -20.98 13.08 1.44
N MET A 252 -21.51 12.01 0.87
CA MET A 252 -21.44 11.77 -0.57
C MET A 252 -22.28 12.76 -1.37
N ALA A 253 -23.42 13.21 -0.84
CA ALA A 253 -24.21 14.29 -1.44
C ALA A 253 -23.41 15.60 -1.46
N ALA A 254 -22.78 15.98 -0.34
CA ALA A 254 -21.96 17.19 -0.26
C ALA A 254 -20.78 17.16 -1.25
N VAL A 255 -20.06 16.03 -1.33
CA VAL A 255 -18.96 15.87 -2.29
C VAL A 255 -19.45 15.99 -3.73
N ARG A 256 -20.60 15.40 -4.07
CA ARG A 256 -21.18 15.49 -5.42
C ARG A 256 -21.55 16.94 -5.75
N ILE A 257 -22.27 17.62 -4.88
CA ILE A 257 -22.63 19.04 -5.04
C ILE A 257 -21.37 19.89 -5.27
N ALA A 258 -20.30 19.65 -4.50
CA ALA A 258 -19.06 20.38 -4.67
C ALA A 258 -18.37 20.09 -6.02
N CYS A 259 -18.42 18.83 -6.49
CA CYS A 259 -17.91 18.48 -7.82
C CYS A 259 -18.70 19.15 -8.93
N ASP A 260 -20.05 19.09 -8.88
CA ASP A 260 -20.93 19.71 -9.86
C ASP A 260 -20.75 21.25 -9.91
N ALA A 261 -20.62 21.86 -8.73
CA ALA A 261 -20.34 23.31 -8.64
C ALA A 261 -18.96 23.67 -9.22
N ALA A 262 -17.93 22.86 -8.94
CA ALA A 262 -16.60 23.09 -9.50
C ALA A 262 -16.61 22.98 -11.04
N GLU A 263 -17.26 21.96 -11.59
CA GLU A 263 -17.38 21.77 -13.04
C GLU A 263 -18.15 22.89 -13.72
N ALA A 264 -19.21 23.42 -13.10
CA ALA A 264 -19.95 24.59 -13.59
C ALA A 264 -19.07 25.85 -13.68
N HIS A 265 -17.98 25.94 -12.90
CA HIS A 265 -17.00 27.01 -12.94
C HIS A 265 -15.71 26.64 -13.72
N GLY A 266 -15.74 25.56 -14.52
CA GLY A 266 -14.61 25.13 -15.35
C GLY A 266 -13.48 24.41 -14.56
N THR A 267 -13.68 24.09 -13.28
CA THR A 267 -12.73 23.33 -12.49
C THR A 267 -13.11 21.86 -12.48
N PRO A 268 -12.22 20.95 -12.90
CA PRO A 268 -12.55 19.55 -12.97
C PRO A 268 -12.74 18.93 -11.57
N TRP A 269 -13.68 17.97 -11.44
CA TRP A 269 -14.03 17.29 -10.19
C TRP A 269 -12.81 16.70 -9.43
N GLN A 270 -11.72 16.41 -10.15
CA GLN A 270 -10.48 15.92 -9.56
C GLN A 270 -9.87 16.91 -8.56
N ALA A 271 -10.08 18.22 -8.73
CA ALA A 271 -9.63 19.24 -7.78
C ALA A 271 -10.27 19.01 -6.39
N ILE A 272 -11.57 18.76 -6.38
CA ILE A 272 -12.34 18.48 -5.15
C ILE A 272 -11.84 17.20 -4.47
N LEU A 273 -11.73 16.09 -5.21
CA LEU A 273 -11.26 14.83 -4.62
C LEU A 273 -9.80 14.88 -4.18
N ASN A 274 -8.96 15.70 -4.82
CA ASN A 274 -7.60 15.93 -4.37
C ASN A 274 -7.57 16.76 -3.07
N GLY A 275 -8.43 17.76 -2.93
CA GLY A 275 -8.56 18.56 -1.72
C GLY A 275 -9.01 17.76 -0.49
N LEU A 276 -9.85 16.73 -0.70
CA LEU A 276 -10.30 15.85 0.39
C LEU A 276 -9.18 14.99 1.01
N ARG A 277 -8.05 14.80 0.35
CA ARG A 277 -7.00 13.87 0.81
C ARG A 277 -6.49 14.15 2.22
N SER A 278 -6.34 15.42 2.58
CA SER A 278 -5.88 15.83 3.91
C SER A 278 -6.87 15.43 5.02
N SER A 279 -8.16 15.41 4.72
CA SER A 279 -9.25 15.19 5.68
C SER A 279 -9.78 13.76 5.70
N LEU A 280 -9.40 12.90 4.74
CA LEU A 280 -9.98 11.56 4.57
C LEU A 280 -9.82 10.67 5.80
N ARG A 281 -8.66 10.72 6.48
CA ARG A 281 -8.43 9.95 7.69
C ARG A 281 -9.36 10.38 8.81
N ASP A 282 -9.51 11.69 9.02
CA ASP A 282 -10.34 12.23 10.09
C ASP A 282 -11.84 12.01 9.80
N ILE A 283 -12.24 12.13 8.53
CA ILE A 283 -13.58 11.76 8.06
C ILE A 283 -13.84 10.27 8.37
N TRP A 284 -12.92 9.36 8.00
CA TRP A 284 -13.08 7.93 8.25
C TRP A 284 -13.20 7.60 9.73
N GLN A 285 -12.30 8.14 10.55
CA GLN A 285 -12.31 7.92 11.99
C GLN A 285 -13.50 8.57 12.71
N GLY A 286 -14.07 9.62 12.13
CA GLY A 286 -15.27 10.29 12.65
C GLY A 286 -16.59 9.58 12.34
N LEU A 287 -16.60 8.62 11.41
CA LEU A 287 -17.78 7.82 11.07
C LEU A 287 -17.97 6.68 12.07
N ALA A 288 -19.23 6.43 12.46
CA ALA A 288 -19.61 5.23 13.21
C ALA A 288 -19.30 3.96 12.38
N VAL A 289 -19.06 2.83 13.05
CA VAL A 289 -18.69 1.56 12.41
C VAL A 289 -19.74 1.13 11.37
N GLU A 290 -21.02 1.36 11.64
CA GLU A 290 -22.13 1.05 10.74
C GLU A 290 -22.07 1.89 9.44
N GLU A 291 -21.69 3.17 9.55
CA GLU A 291 -21.54 4.05 8.41
C GLU A 291 -20.25 3.74 7.62
N GLN A 292 -19.17 3.36 8.30
CA GLN A 292 -17.99 2.81 7.65
C GLN A 292 -18.34 1.53 6.84
N ALA A 293 -19.12 0.61 7.44
CA ALA A 293 -19.58 -0.59 6.75
C ALA A 293 -20.49 -0.26 5.56
N ARG A 294 -21.32 0.78 5.66
CA ARG A 294 -22.15 1.29 4.56
C ARG A 294 -21.31 1.85 3.43
N PHE A 295 -20.29 2.65 3.75
CA PHE A 295 -19.31 3.13 2.77
C PHE A 295 -18.63 1.97 2.04
N LEU A 296 -18.09 1.00 2.76
CA LEU A 296 -17.40 -0.16 2.20
C LEU A 296 -18.28 -0.95 1.24
N ARG A 297 -19.58 -1.06 1.54
CA ARG A 297 -20.53 -1.85 0.75
C ARG A 297 -21.01 -1.12 -0.49
N HIS A 298 -21.34 0.17 -0.36
CA HIS A 298 -22.08 0.90 -1.39
C HIS A 298 -21.25 1.99 -2.09
N VAL A 299 -20.28 2.60 -1.42
CA VAL A 299 -19.55 3.76 -1.95
C VAL A 299 -18.16 3.38 -2.45
N ARG A 300 -17.47 2.48 -1.76
CA ARG A 300 -16.08 2.10 -2.07
C ARG A 300 -15.80 1.78 -3.54
N PRO A 301 -16.64 1.05 -4.28
CA PRO A 301 -16.37 0.76 -5.70
C PRO A 301 -16.30 2.03 -6.55
N PHE A 302 -17.22 2.97 -6.32
CA PHE A 302 -17.25 4.27 -6.99
C PHE A 302 -16.09 5.15 -6.54
N TRP A 303 -15.83 5.19 -5.24
CA TRP A 303 -14.68 5.89 -4.67
C TRP A 303 -13.38 5.42 -5.31
N ASN A 304 -13.15 4.11 -5.36
CA ASN A 304 -11.93 3.54 -5.94
C ASN A 304 -11.75 3.91 -7.41
N ALA A 305 -12.82 3.91 -8.22
CA ALA A 305 -12.75 4.29 -9.62
C ALA A 305 -12.32 5.75 -9.83
N HIS A 306 -12.76 6.66 -8.95
CA HIS A 306 -12.43 8.09 -9.01
C HIS A 306 -11.13 8.44 -8.31
N ARG A 307 -10.72 7.65 -7.30
CA ARG A 307 -9.52 7.89 -6.51
C ARG A 307 -8.27 7.26 -7.14
N ASN A 308 -8.38 6.02 -7.61
CA ASN A 308 -7.30 5.27 -8.25
C ASN A 308 -7.33 5.50 -9.75
N ARG A 309 -6.82 6.67 -10.16
CA ARG A 309 -6.90 7.17 -11.53
C ARG A 309 -5.77 6.66 -12.40
N LEU A 310 -5.98 6.70 -13.69
CA LEU A 310 -5.02 6.33 -14.73
C LEU A 310 -4.36 7.58 -15.33
N PRO A 311 -3.08 7.52 -15.73
CA PRO A 311 -2.51 8.45 -16.68
C PRO A 311 -3.40 8.57 -17.94
N LEU A 312 -3.48 9.75 -18.53
CA LEU A 312 -4.36 9.97 -19.71
C LEU A 312 -4.06 9.02 -20.86
N GLU A 313 -2.79 8.78 -21.13
CA GLU A 313 -2.35 7.84 -22.17
C GLU A 313 -2.83 6.40 -21.89
N VAL A 314 -2.65 5.92 -20.64
CA VAL A 314 -3.09 4.59 -20.23
C VAL A 314 -4.61 4.47 -20.29
N HIS A 315 -5.33 5.53 -19.89
CA HIS A 315 -6.78 5.58 -19.99
C HIS A 315 -7.24 5.53 -21.46
N GLY A 316 -6.57 6.26 -22.35
CA GLY A 316 -6.86 6.23 -23.79
C GLY A 316 -6.69 4.82 -24.38
N ARG A 317 -5.57 4.15 -24.07
CA ARG A 317 -5.35 2.74 -24.49
C ARG A 317 -6.42 1.80 -23.95
N LEU A 318 -6.79 1.94 -22.67
CA LEU A 318 -7.87 1.15 -22.08
C LEU A 318 -9.20 1.37 -22.79
N ARG A 319 -9.55 2.62 -23.09
CA ARG A 319 -10.78 2.97 -23.82
C ARG A 319 -10.82 2.31 -25.19
N SER A 320 -9.73 2.38 -25.97
CA SER A 320 -9.64 1.72 -27.27
C SER A 320 -9.90 0.21 -27.20
N GLU A 321 -9.47 -0.48 -26.12
CA GLU A 321 -9.76 -1.91 -25.96
C GLU A 321 -11.26 -2.20 -25.91
N PHE A 322 -12.04 -1.34 -25.25
CA PHE A 322 -13.50 -1.50 -25.16
C PHE A 322 -14.22 -0.97 -26.39
N ASP A 323 -13.82 0.17 -26.92
CA ASP A 323 -14.45 0.82 -28.07
C ASP A 323 -14.26 -0.03 -29.36
N ASP A 324 -13.12 -0.71 -29.50
CA ASP A 324 -12.84 -1.63 -30.62
C ASP A 324 -13.42 -3.05 -30.41
N GLY A 325 -14.13 -3.29 -29.30
CA GLY A 325 -14.70 -4.61 -28.98
C GLY A 325 -13.68 -5.69 -28.59
N ARG A 326 -12.40 -5.33 -28.40
CA ARG A 326 -11.35 -6.28 -27.97
C ARG A 326 -11.45 -6.63 -26.49
N ALA A 327 -12.10 -5.78 -25.69
CA ALA A 327 -12.43 -6.05 -24.30
C ALA A 327 -13.94 -5.86 -24.05
N ILE A 328 -14.49 -6.69 -23.16
CA ILE A 328 -15.90 -6.67 -22.78
C ILE A 328 -15.99 -6.50 -21.26
N LEU A 329 -16.79 -5.56 -20.78
CA LEU A 329 -17.06 -5.35 -19.37
C LEU A 329 -18.38 -6.00 -18.96
N LEU A 330 -18.30 -7.01 -18.09
CA LEU A 330 -19.47 -7.70 -17.56
C LEU A 330 -19.71 -7.30 -16.10
N ARG A 331 -20.93 -6.88 -15.80
CA ARG A 331 -21.33 -6.64 -14.42
C ARG A 331 -21.80 -7.95 -13.80
N GLY A 332 -21.07 -8.41 -12.78
CA GLY A 332 -21.36 -9.65 -12.08
C GLY A 332 -20.29 -10.01 -11.05
N ARG A 333 -20.57 -11.05 -10.29
CA ARG A 333 -19.66 -11.61 -9.27
C ARG A 333 -19.26 -13.02 -9.71
N VAL A 334 -17.97 -13.26 -9.86
CA VAL A 334 -17.43 -14.61 -9.96
C VAL A 334 -17.51 -15.25 -8.59
N THR A 335 -18.18 -16.40 -8.50
CA THR A 335 -18.40 -17.16 -7.27
C THR A 335 -17.50 -18.36 -7.17
N GLU A 336 -17.08 -18.92 -8.30
CA GLU A 336 -16.23 -20.10 -8.38
C GLU A 336 -15.34 -20.03 -9.61
N VAL A 337 -14.12 -20.54 -9.49
CA VAL A 337 -13.17 -20.72 -10.59
C VAL A 337 -12.56 -22.12 -10.45
N GLY A 338 -12.71 -22.93 -11.48
CA GLY A 338 -12.11 -24.26 -11.59
C GLY A 338 -11.16 -24.33 -12.78
N ARG A 339 -10.09 -25.14 -12.68
CA ARG A 339 -9.24 -25.49 -13.81
C ARG A 339 -9.86 -26.63 -14.61
N THR A 340 -9.76 -26.54 -15.93
CA THR A 340 -10.12 -27.60 -16.88
C THR A 340 -8.86 -28.10 -17.61
N ARG A 341 -9.03 -29.07 -18.51
CA ARG A 341 -7.91 -29.52 -19.37
C ARG A 341 -7.46 -28.44 -20.36
N GLU A 342 -8.37 -27.56 -20.77
CA GLU A 342 -8.17 -26.58 -21.84
C GLU A 342 -8.08 -25.14 -21.30
N GLY A 343 -8.22 -24.90 -19.98
CA GLY A 343 -8.19 -23.57 -19.40
C GLY A 343 -8.91 -23.46 -18.07
N PHE A 344 -9.89 -22.58 -17.99
CA PHE A 344 -10.64 -22.28 -16.78
C PHE A 344 -12.14 -22.28 -17.03
N ARG A 345 -12.88 -22.75 -16.03
CA ARG A 345 -14.34 -22.63 -15.95
C ARG A 345 -14.71 -21.72 -14.79
N LEU A 346 -15.52 -20.71 -15.05
CA LEU A 346 -15.97 -19.73 -14.06
C LEU A 346 -17.48 -19.78 -13.90
N THR A 347 -17.94 -19.67 -12.66
CA THR A 347 -19.35 -19.46 -12.33
C THR A 347 -19.57 -17.99 -12.03
N LEU A 348 -20.47 -17.35 -12.76
CA LEU A 348 -20.80 -15.93 -12.68
C LEU A 348 -22.23 -15.75 -12.20
N ARG A 349 -22.47 -14.85 -11.25
CA ARG A 349 -23.81 -14.41 -10.84
C ARG A 349 -24.00 -12.93 -11.20
N ARG A 350 -25.02 -12.66 -11.99
CA ARG A 350 -25.38 -11.27 -12.36
C ARG A 350 -26.22 -10.60 -11.29
N PRO A 351 -26.16 -9.26 -11.14
CA PRO A 351 -27.04 -8.52 -10.24
C PRO A 351 -28.51 -8.73 -10.60
N GLY A 352 -29.34 -9.04 -9.60
CA GLY A 352 -30.76 -9.28 -9.79
C GLY A 352 -31.14 -10.64 -10.40
N SER A 353 -30.15 -11.52 -10.65
CA SER A 353 -30.39 -12.89 -11.11
C SER A 353 -30.02 -13.91 -10.04
N GLU A 354 -30.91 -14.87 -9.80
CA GLU A 354 -30.60 -16.05 -8.98
C GLU A 354 -29.89 -17.13 -9.79
N LYS A 355 -30.00 -17.07 -11.12
CA LYS A 355 -29.41 -18.05 -12.03
C LYS A 355 -27.90 -17.77 -12.18
N ALA A 356 -27.10 -18.79 -11.92
CA ALA A 356 -25.67 -18.76 -12.20
C ALA A 356 -25.41 -19.04 -13.69
N GLU A 357 -24.50 -18.27 -14.29
CA GLU A 357 -24.01 -18.48 -15.65
C GLU A 357 -22.63 -19.15 -15.56
N VAL A 358 -22.36 -20.09 -16.43
CA VAL A 358 -21.04 -20.76 -16.54
C VAL A 358 -20.36 -20.25 -17.82
N MET A 359 -19.09 -19.90 -17.72
CA MET A 359 -18.26 -19.54 -18.86
C MET A 359 -16.92 -20.25 -18.82
N GLU A 360 -16.37 -20.51 -19.98
CA GLU A 360 -15.04 -21.08 -20.16
C GLU A 360 -14.12 -20.08 -20.84
N THR A 361 -12.83 -20.17 -20.52
CA THR A 361 -11.80 -19.28 -21.04
C THR A 361 -10.43 -19.96 -20.98
N ASP A 362 -9.53 -19.59 -21.88
CA ASP A 362 -8.19 -20.15 -21.88
C ASP A 362 -7.37 -19.72 -20.65
N LEU A 363 -7.51 -18.47 -20.23
CA LEU A 363 -6.82 -17.91 -19.07
C LEU A 363 -7.77 -17.11 -18.18
N ALA A 364 -7.56 -17.17 -16.88
CA ALA A 364 -8.30 -16.36 -15.90
C ALA A 364 -7.34 -15.78 -14.87
N PHE A 365 -7.42 -14.46 -14.63
CA PHE A 365 -6.57 -13.72 -13.68
C PHE A 365 -7.40 -13.11 -12.56
N ASP A 366 -6.92 -13.26 -11.31
CA ASP A 366 -7.52 -12.60 -10.16
C ASP A 366 -6.96 -11.19 -9.99
N CYS A 367 -7.59 -10.23 -10.62
CA CYS A 367 -7.31 -8.80 -10.49
C CYS A 367 -8.16 -8.13 -9.39
N SER A 368 -8.77 -8.90 -8.50
CA SER A 368 -9.58 -8.39 -7.40
C SER A 368 -8.71 -7.64 -6.37
N ALA A 369 -9.33 -6.75 -5.59
CA ALA A 369 -8.60 -5.95 -4.63
C ALA A 369 -7.97 -6.83 -3.53
N HIS A 370 -6.69 -6.65 -3.29
CA HIS A 370 -5.98 -7.27 -2.19
C HIS A 370 -6.54 -6.80 -0.83
N ARG A 371 -6.51 -7.70 0.14
CA ARG A 371 -6.80 -7.41 1.55
C ARG A 371 -5.63 -7.92 2.39
N PRO A 372 -5.27 -7.23 3.48
CA PRO A 372 -4.27 -7.73 4.42
C PRO A 372 -4.58 -9.16 4.86
N ASP A 373 -3.56 -10.00 4.86
CA ASP A 373 -3.69 -11.40 5.27
C ASP A 373 -3.63 -11.51 6.80
N LEU A 374 -4.81 -11.43 7.42
CA LEU A 374 -4.96 -11.68 8.87
C LEU A 374 -4.77 -13.17 9.22
N GLY A 375 -4.73 -14.03 8.21
CA GLY A 375 -4.51 -15.46 8.35
C GLY A 375 -3.05 -15.88 8.40
N SER A 376 -2.10 -14.98 8.12
CA SER A 376 -0.66 -15.28 8.18
C SER A 376 -0.23 -15.73 9.58
N PRO A 377 0.76 -16.60 9.72
CA PRO A 377 1.25 -17.10 11.01
C PRO A 377 1.60 -15.97 11.98
N LEU A 378 2.30 -14.94 11.50
CA LEU A 378 2.69 -13.78 12.29
C LEU A 378 1.48 -13.03 12.85
N ILE A 379 0.52 -12.66 12.02
CA ILE A 379 -0.65 -11.90 12.47
C ILE A 379 -1.54 -12.75 13.37
N LYS A 380 -1.76 -14.03 13.05
CA LYS A 380 -2.47 -14.96 13.93
C LYS A 380 -1.81 -15.09 15.31
N SER A 381 -0.49 -15.11 15.37
CA SER A 381 0.25 -15.12 16.63
C SER A 381 -0.08 -13.90 17.49
N LEU A 382 0.00 -12.70 16.93
CA LEU A 382 -0.32 -11.46 17.63
C LEU A 382 -1.77 -11.36 18.11
N LEU A 383 -2.72 -11.79 17.25
CA LEU A 383 -4.14 -11.81 17.58
C LEU A 383 -4.46 -12.78 18.74
N ARG A 384 -3.88 -14.00 18.72
CA ARG A 384 -4.07 -15.01 19.80
C ARG A 384 -3.52 -14.53 21.13
N GLN A 385 -2.37 -13.86 21.13
CA GLN A 385 -1.75 -13.33 22.33
C GLN A 385 -2.45 -12.06 22.86
N GLY A 386 -3.36 -11.48 22.10
CA GLY A 386 -4.01 -10.22 22.44
C GLY A 386 -3.12 -8.98 22.29
N LEU A 387 -1.94 -9.12 21.68
CA LEU A 387 -1.05 -8.00 21.34
C LEU A 387 -1.60 -7.12 20.22
N ALA A 388 -2.41 -7.70 19.35
CA ALA A 388 -3.16 -7.01 18.32
C ALA A 388 -4.64 -7.43 18.36
N ARG A 389 -5.51 -6.63 17.82
CA ARG A 389 -6.86 -7.01 17.42
C ARG A 389 -7.12 -6.61 15.96
N SER A 390 -8.03 -7.31 15.31
CA SER A 390 -8.51 -6.90 14.00
C SER A 390 -9.33 -5.60 14.14
N ASP A 391 -9.30 -4.77 13.09
CA ASP A 391 -10.27 -3.68 12.97
C ASP A 391 -11.69 -4.24 12.77
N PRO A 392 -12.76 -3.43 12.99
CA PRO A 392 -14.15 -3.88 12.92
C PRO A 392 -14.58 -4.44 11.55
N HIS A 393 -13.83 -4.10 10.48
CA HIS A 393 -14.15 -4.50 9.11
C HIS A 393 -13.25 -5.63 8.58
N HIS A 394 -12.35 -6.14 9.42
CA HIS A 394 -11.36 -7.16 9.05
C HIS A 394 -10.50 -6.76 7.83
N LEU A 395 -10.19 -5.46 7.71
CA LEU A 395 -9.33 -4.88 6.68
C LEU A 395 -7.89 -4.71 7.14
N GLY A 396 -7.55 -5.22 8.32
CA GLY A 396 -6.21 -5.16 8.89
C GLY A 396 -6.20 -5.26 10.41
N VAL A 397 -5.11 -4.83 11.01
CA VAL A 397 -5.00 -4.69 12.46
C VAL A 397 -5.43 -3.30 12.91
N ALA A 398 -6.02 -3.22 14.08
CA ALA A 398 -6.40 -1.94 14.67
C ALA A 398 -5.17 -1.18 15.16
N VAL A 399 -5.06 0.09 14.75
CA VAL A 399 -3.96 0.97 15.14
C VAL A 399 -4.43 2.34 15.56
N LYS A 400 -3.60 3.05 16.33
CA LYS A 400 -3.70 4.49 16.56
C LYS A 400 -3.20 5.28 15.33
N PRO A 401 -3.46 6.59 15.21
CA PRO A 401 -3.01 7.41 14.08
C PRO A 401 -1.51 7.34 13.77
N ASN A 402 -0.68 7.16 14.80
CA ASN A 402 0.78 7.01 14.67
C ASN A 402 1.24 5.57 14.33
N GLY A 403 0.30 4.66 14.01
CA GLY A 403 0.60 3.27 13.69
C GLY A 403 0.81 2.34 14.90
N GLN A 404 0.72 2.83 16.14
CA GLN A 404 0.83 1.97 17.31
C GLN A 404 -0.33 0.96 17.36
N VAL A 405 0.00 -0.32 17.48
CA VAL A 405 -0.98 -1.41 17.44
C VAL A 405 -1.87 -1.38 18.68
N VAL A 406 -3.16 -1.61 18.47
CA VAL A 406 -4.17 -1.72 19.55
C VAL A 406 -4.40 -3.20 19.85
N GLY A 407 -4.16 -3.57 21.10
CA GLY A 407 -4.35 -4.92 21.61
C GLY A 407 -5.78 -5.20 22.09
N ARG A 408 -5.95 -6.36 22.76
CA ARG A 408 -7.20 -6.72 23.42
C ARG A 408 -7.50 -5.70 24.52
N GLY A 409 -8.77 -5.30 24.67
CA GLY A 409 -9.17 -4.29 25.64
C GLY A 409 -8.96 -2.84 25.17
N ASN A 410 -8.70 -2.61 23.89
CA ASN A 410 -8.52 -1.29 23.27
C ASN A 410 -7.30 -0.49 23.76
N ALA A 411 -6.44 -1.07 24.56
CA ALA A 411 -5.17 -0.46 24.96
C ALA A 411 -4.13 -0.56 23.81
N ALA A 412 -3.28 0.46 23.71
CA ALA A 412 -2.14 0.38 22.80
C ALA A 412 -1.14 -0.66 23.32
N THR A 413 -0.61 -1.50 22.43
CA THR A 413 0.49 -2.40 22.74
C THR A 413 1.80 -1.60 22.67
N PRO A 414 2.48 -1.40 23.81
CA PRO A 414 3.71 -0.60 23.83
C PRO A 414 4.75 -1.17 22.87
N LYS A 415 5.46 -0.29 22.16
CA LYS A 415 6.59 -0.64 21.28
C LYS A 415 6.25 -1.54 20.08
N LEU A 416 4.96 -1.79 19.81
CA LEU A 416 4.51 -2.54 18.63
C LEU A 416 3.78 -1.59 17.68
N PHE A 417 4.24 -1.53 16.45
CA PHE A 417 3.68 -0.68 15.39
C PHE A 417 3.27 -1.52 14.18
N ALA A 418 2.25 -1.07 13.46
CA ALA A 418 1.89 -1.58 12.15
C ALA A 418 1.71 -0.39 11.20
N LEU A 419 2.27 -0.51 9.99
CA LEU A 419 2.34 0.59 9.04
C LEU A 419 1.86 0.15 7.64
N GLY A 420 1.35 1.12 6.90
CA GLY A 420 0.89 0.92 5.53
C GLY A 420 -0.40 0.11 5.43
N PRO A 421 -0.59 -0.65 4.35
CA PRO A 421 -1.86 -1.32 4.03
C PRO A 421 -2.42 -2.22 5.13
N LEU A 422 -1.57 -2.79 5.99
CA LEU A 422 -2.00 -3.58 7.14
C LEU A 422 -2.91 -2.81 8.11
N CYS A 423 -2.94 -1.46 8.02
CA CYS A 423 -3.73 -0.56 8.87
C CYS A 423 -5.00 -0.03 8.19
N GLN A 424 -5.38 -0.57 7.03
CA GLN A 424 -6.42 0.01 6.17
C GLN A 424 -7.77 0.19 6.86
N GLY A 425 -8.16 -0.72 7.75
CA GLY A 425 -9.43 -0.60 8.48
C GLY A 425 -9.47 0.58 9.46
N SER A 426 -8.32 0.95 10.04
CA SER A 426 -8.20 2.10 10.96
C SER A 426 -7.98 3.43 10.24
N LEU A 427 -7.26 3.42 9.11
CA LEU A 427 -6.74 4.65 8.47
C LEU A 427 -7.19 4.82 7.00
N TRP A 428 -8.04 3.99 6.50
CA TRP A 428 -8.65 3.89 5.17
C TRP A 428 -7.68 4.10 3.98
N GLU A 429 -7.26 5.32 3.67
CA GLU A 429 -6.42 5.69 2.51
C GLU A 429 -4.91 5.37 2.68
N ILE A 430 -4.54 4.56 3.67
CA ILE A 430 -3.15 4.23 4.02
C ILE A 430 -2.47 3.28 3.00
N THR A 431 -2.87 3.33 1.76
CA THR A 431 -2.31 2.51 0.67
C THR A 431 -1.51 3.32 -0.35
N SER A 432 -1.51 4.64 -0.25
CA SER A 432 -0.75 5.52 -1.14
C SER A 432 0.54 6.02 -0.49
N VAL A 433 1.56 6.27 -1.31
CA VAL A 433 2.88 6.72 -0.86
C VAL A 433 2.81 7.92 0.09
N PRO A 434 2.13 9.04 -0.22
CA PRO A 434 2.10 10.19 0.68
C PRO A 434 1.47 9.91 2.04
N GLU A 435 0.43 9.08 2.10
CA GLU A 435 -0.23 8.71 3.36
C GLU A 435 0.64 7.78 4.20
N ILE A 436 1.33 6.82 3.55
CA ILE A 436 2.29 5.93 4.23
C ILE A 436 3.45 6.74 4.81
N VAL A 437 4.01 7.68 4.05
CA VAL A 437 5.14 8.51 4.51
C VAL A 437 4.75 9.36 5.72
N ARG A 438 3.54 9.94 5.74
CA ARG A 438 3.04 10.68 6.92
C ARG A 438 2.86 9.77 8.14
N GLN A 439 2.36 8.55 7.96
CA GLN A 439 2.22 7.59 9.06
C GLN A 439 3.60 7.16 9.59
N VAL A 440 4.52 6.88 8.68
CA VAL A 440 5.90 6.49 9.02
C VAL A 440 6.60 7.59 9.83
N ASP A 441 6.45 8.85 9.44
CA ASP A 441 7.01 10.01 10.12
C ASP A 441 6.47 10.13 11.56
N ALA A 442 5.16 9.98 11.75
CA ALA A 442 4.53 9.99 13.06
C ALA A 442 4.97 8.79 13.93
N ALA A 443 5.11 7.61 13.32
CA ALA A 443 5.60 6.41 14.01
C ALA A 443 7.05 6.58 14.46
N ALA A 444 7.94 7.05 13.60
CA ALA A 444 9.35 7.27 13.93
C ALA A 444 9.52 8.31 15.05
N THR A 445 8.69 9.35 15.10
CA THR A 445 8.63 10.31 16.20
C THR A 445 8.28 9.61 17.52
N SER A 446 7.23 8.79 17.54
CA SER A 446 6.83 8.02 18.73
C SER A 446 7.90 7.00 19.14
N ILE A 447 8.58 6.36 18.18
CA ILE A 447 9.64 5.40 18.46
C ILE A 447 10.85 6.10 19.10
N ARG A 448 11.22 7.29 18.62
CA ARG A 448 12.27 8.10 19.22
C ARG A 448 11.97 8.39 20.69
N GLU A 449 10.77 8.89 21.01
CA GLU A 449 10.34 9.17 22.37
C GLU A 449 10.41 7.93 23.29
N ILE A 450 10.04 6.76 22.75
CA ILE A 450 10.13 5.48 23.47
C ILE A 450 11.59 5.12 23.76
N CYS A 451 12.50 5.29 22.82
CA CYS A 451 13.91 4.99 23.00
C CYS A 451 14.55 5.94 24.02
N GLU A 452 14.32 7.25 23.90
CA GLU A 452 14.82 8.28 24.82
C GLU A 452 14.30 8.06 26.26
N SER A 453 13.00 7.81 26.45
CA SER A 453 12.41 7.56 27.78
C SER A 453 12.92 6.28 28.46
N THR A 454 13.26 5.28 27.67
CA THR A 454 13.86 4.02 28.18
C THR A 454 15.27 4.28 28.71
N GLU A 455 16.02 5.15 28.06
CA GLU A 455 17.37 5.54 28.48
C GLU A 455 17.40 6.34 29.80
N GLU A 456 16.48 7.32 29.93
CA GLU A 456 16.35 8.07 31.17
C GLU A 456 16.02 7.18 32.36
N ARG A 457 15.14 6.19 32.21
CA ARG A 457 14.79 5.22 33.26
C ARG A 457 16.00 4.37 33.66
N VAL A 458 16.78 3.90 32.69
CA VAL A 458 17.99 3.11 32.93
C VAL A 458 19.06 3.96 33.66
N SER A 459 19.24 5.21 33.24
CA SER A 459 20.20 6.14 33.86
C SER A 459 19.79 6.47 35.32
N ARG A 460 18.52 6.75 35.58
CA ARG A 460 18.03 7.00 36.95
C ARG A 460 18.15 5.78 37.86
N ALA A 461 17.85 4.58 37.35
CA ALA A 461 18.05 3.33 38.11
C ALA A 461 19.51 3.06 38.41
N ALA A 462 20.44 3.37 37.50
CA ALA A 462 21.89 3.23 37.71
C ALA A 462 22.44 4.22 38.75
N ILE A 463 21.88 5.43 38.81
CA ILE A 463 22.22 6.45 39.81
C ILE A 463 21.69 6.04 41.20
N ALA A 464 20.42 5.60 41.28
CA ALA A 464 19.80 5.14 42.52
C ALA A 464 20.52 3.91 43.11
N GLY A 465 20.99 2.98 42.25
CA GLY A 465 21.76 1.79 42.68
C GLY A 465 23.18 2.08 43.17
N ARG A 466 23.73 3.25 42.87
CA ARG A 466 25.05 3.68 43.41
C ARG A 466 24.94 4.37 44.77
N GLY A 467 23.77 4.95 45.10
CA GLY A 467 23.50 5.63 46.36
C GLY A 467 23.24 4.69 47.56
N VAL A 468 23.12 3.37 47.34
CA VAL A 468 22.84 2.39 48.41
C VAL A 468 24.09 1.59 48.81
N ARG A 469 25.25 1.88 48.25
CA ARG A 469 26.54 1.25 48.58
C ARG A 469 27.59 2.27 49.10
N GLY A 470 27.13 3.24 49.86
CA GLY A 470 27.96 4.16 50.62
C GLY A 470 27.77 3.96 52.12
#